data_dfdf409aed479b0d1da970bd4d597d2d
#
_entry.id   dfdf409aed479b0d1da970bd4d597d2d
#
_cell.length_a   1.000
_cell.length_b   1.000
_cell.length_c   1.000
_cell.angle_alpha   90.00
_cell.angle_beta   90.00
_cell.angle_gamma   90.00
#
_symmetry.space_group_name_H-M   'P 1'
#
loop_
_entity.id
_entity.type
_entity.pdbx_description
1 polymer ?
#
loop_
_entity_poly.entity_id
_entity_poly.type
_entity_poly.pdbx_seq_one_letter_code
_entity_poly.pdbx_strand_id
1 'polypeptide(L)'
;MMGTMVTNRHISKVLRLVRLAISAWEPAALGKIAEESRDPFRVLISCILSQQTKDEVTEAASERLYRLADRPDTMLALSERRIARAIYPVSFYRTKARTIREVCRVLLTRFAGQVPDSLGALLSLNGVGRKTANLVVTVGYRKPGICVDTHVHRISNRWGYVKTNTPEQTEAALRLKLPKRHWIYYNDLLVPFGQHLCRPISPFCSRCPVERWCAKIGVTIHR
;
A
#
# COMPACT_ATOMS: atom_id res chain seq x y z
N MET A 1 -3.80 -22.45 -24.24
CA MET A 1 -3.80 -21.19 -25.02
C MET A 1 -3.18 -20.10 -24.15
N MET A 2 -2.08 -19.48 -24.60
CA MET A 2 -1.52 -18.28 -23.92
C MET A 2 -2.50 -17.14 -24.09
N GLY A 3 -2.98 -16.54 -23.00
CA GLY A 3 -3.85 -15.38 -23.05
C GLY A 3 -3.13 -14.20 -23.72
N THR A 4 -3.91 -13.32 -24.34
CA THR A 4 -3.40 -12.06 -24.91
C THR A 4 -2.98 -11.13 -23.77
N MET A 5 -1.78 -10.52 -23.86
CA MET A 5 -1.30 -9.57 -22.84
C MET A 5 -2.29 -8.42 -22.59
N VAL A 6 -2.37 -7.96 -21.34
CA VAL A 6 -3.12 -6.74 -21.01
C VAL A 6 -2.47 -5.53 -21.69
N THR A 7 -3.25 -4.74 -22.39
CA THR A 7 -2.83 -3.50 -23.05
C THR A 7 -3.64 -2.31 -22.54
N ASN A 8 -3.27 -1.08 -22.90
CA ASN A 8 -4.06 0.11 -22.55
C ASN A 8 -5.52 0.06 -23.08
N ARG A 9 -5.77 -0.68 -24.17
CA ARG A 9 -7.14 -0.92 -24.68
C ARG A 9 -7.99 -1.74 -23.71
N HIS A 10 -7.36 -2.64 -22.95
CA HIS A 10 -8.04 -3.58 -22.07
C HIS A 10 -8.03 -3.16 -20.60
N ILE A 11 -7.06 -2.32 -20.17
CA ILE A 11 -6.79 -2.07 -18.75
C ILE A 11 -8.03 -1.60 -17.97
N SER A 12 -8.81 -0.67 -18.51
CA SER A 12 -10.02 -0.19 -17.82
C SER A 12 -11.06 -1.29 -17.62
N LYS A 13 -11.23 -2.18 -18.62
CA LYS A 13 -12.14 -3.33 -18.52
C LYS A 13 -11.61 -4.36 -17.53
N VAL A 14 -10.32 -4.66 -17.58
CA VAL A 14 -9.63 -5.58 -16.65
C VAL A 14 -9.81 -5.09 -15.21
N LEU A 15 -9.51 -3.82 -14.92
CA LEU A 15 -9.66 -3.26 -13.58
C LEU A 15 -11.11 -3.24 -13.10
N ARG A 16 -12.09 -3.01 -13.99
CA ARG A 16 -13.51 -3.13 -13.65
C ARG A 16 -13.88 -4.56 -13.25
N LEU A 17 -13.43 -5.57 -13.98
CA LEU A 17 -13.67 -6.97 -13.64
C LEU A 17 -12.98 -7.38 -12.34
N VAL A 18 -11.77 -6.90 -12.09
CA VAL A 18 -11.08 -7.09 -10.80
C VAL A 18 -11.91 -6.48 -9.67
N ARG A 19 -12.40 -5.24 -9.83
CA ARG A 19 -13.23 -4.56 -8.83
C ARG A 19 -14.49 -5.38 -8.49
N LEU A 20 -15.19 -5.90 -9.49
CA LEU A 20 -16.36 -6.76 -9.29
C LEU A 20 -15.98 -8.05 -8.55
N ALA A 21 -14.85 -8.65 -8.88
CA ALA A 21 -14.41 -9.89 -8.22
C ALA A 21 -14.04 -9.70 -6.75
N ILE A 22 -13.51 -8.53 -6.37
CA ILE A 22 -13.09 -8.25 -4.98
C ILE A 22 -14.19 -7.60 -4.14
N SER A 23 -15.34 -7.24 -4.71
CA SER A 23 -16.41 -6.52 -3.99
C SER A 23 -17.01 -7.30 -2.82
N ALA A 24 -16.86 -8.62 -2.82
CA ALA A 24 -17.32 -9.49 -1.73
C ALA A 24 -16.26 -9.70 -0.62
N TRP A 25 -15.05 -9.13 -0.78
CA TRP A 25 -13.97 -9.30 0.17
C TRP A 25 -13.75 -8.03 0.99
N GLU A 26 -13.38 -8.19 2.25
CA GLU A 26 -13.08 -7.04 3.11
C GLU A 26 -11.88 -6.22 2.57
N PRO A 27 -11.95 -4.88 2.66
CA PRO A 27 -10.83 -4.02 2.29
C PRO A 27 -9.63 -4.27 3.21
N ALA A 28 -8.41 -4.05 2.71
CA ALA A 28 -7.20 -4.12 3.52
C ALA A 28 -7.23 -3.06 4.65
N ALA A 29 -6.56 -3.33 5.79
CA ALA A 29 -6.58 -2.48 6.97
C ALA A 29 -6.24 -1.00 6.71
N LEU A 30 -5.29 -0.73 5.79
CA LEU A 30 -4.96 0.64 5.40
C LEU A 30 -6.10 1.35 4.66
N GLY A 31 -6.94 0.60 3.91
CA GLY A 31 -8.14 1.15 3.28
C GLY A 31 -9.17 1.59 4.31
N LYS A 32 -9.40 0.78 5.35
CA LYS A 32 -10.31 1.12 6.46
C LYS A 32 -9.85 2.39 7.22
N ILE A 33 -8.56 2.44 7.61
CA ILE A 33 -8.00 3.60 8.31
C ILE A 33 -8.12 4.88 7.46
N ALA A 34 -7.96 4.77 6.14
CA ALA A 34 -8.10 5.87 5.20
C ALA A 34 -9.54 6.35 5.04
N GLU A 35 -10.50 5.43 5.05
CA GLU A 35 -11.92 5.76 4.98
C GLU A 35 -12.41 6.45 6.26
N GLU A 36 -11.93 6.01 7.42
CA GLU A 36 -12.34 6.52 8.71
C GLU A 36 -11.78 7.91 9.06
N SER A 37 -10.51 8.19 8.78
CA SER A 37 -9.91 9.44 9.25
C SER A 37 -9.38 10.38 8.17
N ARG A 38 -9.02 9.89 6.99
CA ARG A 38 -8.38 10.67 5.90
C ARG A 38 -7.25 11.61 6.34
N ASP A 39 -6.71 11.37 7.53
CA ASP A 39 -5.66 12.20 8.12
C ASP A 39 -4.30 11.68 7.62
N PRO A 40 -3.51 12.50 6.89
CA PRO A 40 -2.20 12.12 6.39
C PRO A 40 -1.24 11.63 7.49
N PHE A 41 -1.35 12.16 8.71
CA PHE A 41 -0.52 11.71 9.82
C PHE A 41 -0.90 10.30 10.27
N ARG A 42 -2.19 10.01 10.43
CA ARG A 42 -2.66 8.66 10.75
C ARG A 42 -2.29 7.67 9.65
N VAL A 43 -2.45 8.04 8.37
CA VAL A 43 -2.02 7.20 7.24
C VAL A 43 -0.52 6.92 7.31
N LEU A 44 0.32 7.94 7.54
CA LEU A 44 1.77 7.79 7.63
C LEU A 44 2.18 6.83 8.76
N ILE A 45 1.66 7.05 9.96
CA ILE A 45 1.99 6.23 11.12
C ILE A 45 1.49 4.79 10.95
N SER A 46 0.26 4.58 10.46
CA SER A 46 -0.28 3.25 10.20
C SER A 46 0.51 2.50 9.13
N CYS A 47 1.01 3.21 8.09
CA CYS A 47 1.93 2.61 7.12
C CYS A 47 3.25 2.16 7.74
N ILE A 48 3.80 2.90 8.70
CA ILE A 48 5.00 2.47 9.45
C ILE A 48 4.68 1.22 10.27
N LEU A 49 3.54 1.18 10.95
CA LEU A 49 3.11 0.02 11.75
C LEU A 49 2.89 -1.23 10.90
N SER A 50 2.32 -1.09 9.70
CA SER A 50 1.99 -2.21 8.80
C SER A 50 3.20 -2.91 8.17
N GLN A 51 4.40 -2.30 8.21
CA GLN A 51 5.60 -2.93 7.65
C GLN A 51 5.88 -4.28 8.32
N GLN A 52 5.85 -5.37 7.54
CA GLN A 52 6.07 -6.74 8.01
C GLN A 52 5.13 -7.15 9.17
N THR A 53 3.94 -6.59 9.23
CA THR A 53 2.93 -6.85 10.26
C THR A 53 1.60 -7.21 9.58
N LYS A 54 0.86 -8.14 10.17
CA LYS A 54 -0.48 -8.51 9.69
C LYS A 54 -1.46 -7.35 9.87
N ASP A 55 -2.43 -7.26 8.97
CA ASP A 55 -3.40 -6.16 8.93
C ASP A 55 -4.20 -6.03 10.23
N GLU A 56 -4.70 -7.13 10.80
CA GLU A 56 -5.46 -7.14 12.07
C GLU A 56 -4.63 -6.61 13.25
N VAL A 57 -3.33 -6.96 13.29
CA VAL A 57 -2.42 -6.47 14.34
C VAL A 57 -2.13 -4.98 14.15
N THR A 58 -2.01 -4.54 12.90
CA THR A 58 -1.79 -3.12 12.56
C THR A 58 -2.98 -2.27 12.97
N GLU A 59 -4.20 -2.69 12.64
CA GLU A 59 -5.45 -2.00 12.96
C GLU A 59 -5.58 -1.80 14.48
N ALA A 60 -5.53 -2.89 15.25
CA ALA A 60 -5.63 -2.85 16.69
C ALA A 60 -4.53 -2.02 17.38
N ALA A 61 -3.30 -2.05 16.85
CA ALA A 61 -2.19 -1.27 17.38
C ALA A 61 -2.35 0.23 17.05
N SER A 62 -2.81 0.56 15.85
CA SER A 62 -3.10 1.92 15.42
C SER A 62 -4.16 2.57 16.30
N GLU A 63 -5.27 1.89 16.55
CA GLU A 63 -6.32 2.37 17.45
C GLU A 63 -5.80 2.67 18.85
N ARG A 64 -5.05 1.73 19.46
CA ARG A 64 -4.48 1.95 20.79
C ARG A 64 -3.55 3.15 20.82
N LEU A 65 -2.73 3.31 19.79
CA LEU A 65 -1.79 4.42 19.71
C LEU A 65 -2.51 5.76 19.55
N TYR A 66 -3.51 5.84 18.67
CA TYR A 66 -4.25 7.08 18.40
C TYR A 66 -5.13 7.54 19.56
N ARG A 67 -5.57 6.63 20.44
CA ARG A 67 -6.20 7.01 21.72
C ARG A 67 -5.25 7.74 22.67
N LEU A 68 -3.94 7.55 22.53
CA LEU A 68 -2.93 8.22 23.34
C LEU A 68 -2.44 9.52 22.69
N ALA A 69 -2.25 9.54 21.38
CA ALA A 69 -1.77 10.67 20.63
C ALA A 69 -2.08 10.48 19.13
N ASP A 70 -2.63 11.51 18.49
CA ASP A 70 -3.02 11.47 17.09
C ASP A 70 -2.44 12.64 16.27
N ARG A 71 -1.52 13.41 16.85
CA ARG A 71 -0.78 14.51 16.21
C ARG A 71 0.71 14.41 16.50
N PRO A 72 1.58 15.00 15.65
CA PRO A 72 3.02 14.93 15.82
C PRO A 72 3.52 15.44 17.18
N ASP A 73 2.97 16.52 17.68
CA ASP A 73 3.34 17.13 18.97
C ASP A 73 2.98 16.22 20.15
N THR A 74 1.74 15.75 20.21
CA THR A 74 1.27 14.86 21.27
C THR A 74 1.96 13.50 21.20
N MET A 75 2.25 12.99 20.00
CA MET A 75 2.98 11.74 19.79
C MET A 75 4.44 11.84 20.25
N LEU A 76 5.11 12.96 19.97
CA LEU A 76 6.49 13.18 20.40
C LEU A 76 6.60 13.34 21.93
N ALA A 77 5.54 13.84 22.60
CA ALA A 77 5.47 13.92 24.05
C ALA A 77 5.41 12.56 24.75
N LEU A 78 5.01 11.50 24.04
CA LEU A 78 5.05 10.13 24.57
C LEU A 78 6.51 9.62 24.63
N SER A 79 6.87 8.92 25.70
CA SER A 79 8.15 8.21 25.76
C SER A 79 8.19 7.06 24.73
N GLU A 80 9.37 6.71 24.23
CA GLU A 80 9.58 5.56 23.34
C GLU A 80 8.98 4.28 23.92
N ARG A 81 9.15 4.06 25.23
CA ARG A 81 8.61 2.91 25.96
C ARG A 81 7.07 2.89 25.94
N ARG A 82 6.42 4.06 26.05
CA ARG A 82 4.96 4.17 26.04
C ARG A 82 4.40 3.87 24.64
N ILE A 83 5.02 4.40 23.58
CA ILE A 83 4.68 4.07 22.20
C ILE A 83 4.89 2.58 21.95
N ALA A 84 6.05 2.02 22.29
CA ALA A 84 6.37 0.61 22.10
C ALA A 84 5.33 -0.32 22.77
N ARG A 85 4.87 0.03 23.98
CA ARG A 85 3.82 -0.72 24.68
C ARG A 85 2.48 -0.64 23.95
N ALA A 86 2.10 0.53 23.48
CA ALA A 86 0.83 0.74 22.77
C ALA A 86 0.76 -0.05 21.47
N ILE A 87 1.87 -0.13 20.72
CA ILE A 87 1.91 -0.80 19.42
C ILE A 87 2.26 -2.30 19.48
N TYR A 88 2.58 -2.86 20.65
CA TYR A 88 2.80 -4.30 20.79
C TYR A 88 1.51 -5.08 20.42
N PRO A 89 1.57 -6.19 19.65
CA PRO A 89 2.73 -6.98 19.19
C PRO A 89 3.15 -6.72 17.73
N VAL A 90 3.14 -5.48 17.26
CA VAL A 90 3.61 -5.12 15.91
C VAL A 90 5.06 -5.60 15.70
N SER A 91 5.36 -6.15 14.54
CA SER A 91 6.73 -6.57 14.21
C SER A 91 7.71 -5.41 14.36
N PHE A 92 8.86 -5.67 15.00
CA PHE A 92 9.88 -4.64 15.27
C PHE A 92 9.35 -3.42 16.06
N TYR A 93 8.40 -3.62 16.96
CA TYR A 93 7.69 -2.56 17.67
C TYR A 93 8.61 -1.55 18.38
N ARG A 94 9.75 -1.99 18.95
CA ARG A 94 10.72 -1.09 19.59
C ARG A 94 11.39 -0.15 18.59
N THR A 95 11.85 -0.68 17.46
CA THR A 95 12.43 0.12 16.37
C THR A 95 11.40 1.08 15.78
N LYS A 96 10.17 0.61 15.55
CA LYS A 96 9.08 1.45 15.06
C LYS A 96 8.70 2.56 16.02
N ALA A 97 8.72 2.31 17.35
CA ALA A 97 8.49 3.36 18.34
C ALA A 97 9.52 4.49 18.22
N ARG A 98 10.81 4.15 18.03
CA ARG A 98 11.88 5.14 17.79
C ARG A 98 11.68 5.87 16.47
N THR A 99 11.37 5.14 15.39
CA THR A 99 11.10 5.72 14.07
C THR A 99 9.93 6.69 14.11
N ILE A 100 8.82 6.34 14.77
CA ILE A 100 7.66 7.22 14.93
C ILE A 100 8.04 8.53 15.64
N ARG A 101 8.80 8.47 16.73
CA ARG A 101 9.25 9.67 17.42
C ARG A 101 10.17 10.54 16.56
N GLU A 102 11.07 9.91 15.79
CA GLU A 102 11.96 10.63 14.87
C GLU A 102 11.18 11.32 13.76
N VAL A 103 10.22 10.62 13.15
CA VAL A 103 9.32 11.19 12.14
C VAL A 103 8.56 12.40 12.73
N CYS A 104 7.98 12.27 13.93
CA CYS A 104 7.28 13.39 14.57
C CYS A 104 8.21 14.59 14.83
N ARG A 105 9.45 14.34 15.27
CA ARG A 105 10.46 15.41 15.46
C ARG A 105 10.72 16.14 14.14
N VAL A 106 10.98 15.39 13.07
CA VAL A 106 11.23 15.99 11.74
C VAL A 106 10.01 16.75 11.22
N LEU A 107 8.79 16.22 11.41
CA LEU A 107 7.57 16.93 11.04
C LEU A 107 7.46 18.28 11.76
N LEU A 108 7.73 18.32 13.06
CA LEU A 108 7.67 19.55 13.85
C LEU A 108 8.76 20.56 13.46
N THR A 109 10.00 20.09 13.24
CA THR A 109 11.13 20.99 12.98
C THR A 109 11.25 21.46 11.55
N ARG A 110 10.82 20.66 10.56
CA ARG A 110 11.03 20.96 9.13
C ARG A 110 9.74 21.24 8.37
N PHE A 111 8.59 20.76 8.87
CA PHE A 111 7.30 20.82 8.17
C PHE A 111 6.18 21.45 9.00
N ALA A 112 6.52 22.23 10.03
CA ALA A 112 5.56 22.93 10.91
C ALA A 112 4.47 21.98 11.47
N GLY A 113 4.82 20.73 11.78
CA GLY A 113 3.90 19.70 12.27
C GLY A 113 2.98 19.10 11.21
N GLN A 114 3.13 19.46 9.95
CA GLN A 114 2.33 18.91 8.85
C GLN A 114 3.06 17.75 8.17
N VAL A 115 2.32 16.75 7.73
CA VAL A 115 2.88 15.70 6.86
C VAL A 115 3.08 16.30 5.46
N PRO A 116 4.27 16.19 4.84
CA PRO A 116 4.44 16.70 3.49
C PRO A 116 3.63 15.89 2.47
N ASP A 117 3.16 16.55 1.42
CA ASP A 117 2.30 15.99 0.38
C ASP A 117 3.02 15.63 -0.92
N SER A 118 4.35 15.75 -0.93
CA SER A 118 5.21 15.40 -2.07
C SER A 118 6.03 14.16 -1.79
N LEU A 119 6.21 13.33 -2.82
CA LEU A 119 6.97 12.08 -2.73
C LEU A 119 8.41 12.31 -2.23
N GLY A 120 9.08 13.36 -2.74
CA GLY A 120 10.47 13.66 -2.37
C GLY A 120 10.62 14.04 -0.90
N ALA A 121 9.73 14.89 -0.38
CA ALA A 121 9.74 15.28 1.02
C ALA A 121 9.40 14.10 1.95
N LEU A 122 8.45 13.24 1.58
CA LEU A 122 8.13 12.03 2.35
C LEU A 122 9.29 11.04 2.40
N LEU A 123 10.01 10.87 1.29
CA LEU A 123 11.20 9.99 1.24
C LEU A 123 12.38 10.51 2.08
N SER A 124 12.39 11.78 2.48
CA SER A 124 13.40 12.32 3.41
C SER A 124 13.14 11.95 4.87
N LEU A 125 11.98 11.36 5.18
CA LEU A 125 11.64 10.89 6.53
C LEU A 125 12.22 9.50 6.76
N ASN A 126 12.93 9.32 7.88
CA ASN A 126 13.50 8.02 8.24
C ASN A 126 12.40 6.96 8.39
N GLY A 127 12.61 5.75 7.83
CA GLY A 127 11.63 4.65 7.84
C GLY A 127 10.47 4.79 6.84
N VAL A 128 10.48 5.85 6.01
CA VAL A 128 9.49 6.06 4.95
C VAL A 128 10.07 5.69 3.60
N GLY A 129 9.72 4.51 3.11
CA GLY A 129 10.07 4.05 1.76
C GLY A 129 9.07 4.50 0.69
N ARG A 130 9.37 4.18 -0.59
CA ARG A 130 8.52 4.58 -1.73
C ARG A 130 7.07 4.10 -1.60
N LYS A 131 6.84 2.87 -1.11
CA LYS A 131 5.49 2.34 -0.88
C LYS A 131 4.73 3.23 0.12
N THR A 132 5.32 3.49 1.28
CA THR A 132 4.72 4.35 2.32
C THR A 132 4.47 5.76 1.81
N ALA A 133 5.44 6.38 1.15
CA ALA A 133 5.31 7.72 0.59
C ALA A 133 4.17 7.80 -0.44
N ASN A 134 4.06 6.83 -1.36
CA ASN A 134 2.95 6.79 -2.32
C ASN A 134 1.59 6.58 -1.63
N LEU A 135 1.50 5.75 -0.58
CA LEU A 135 0.26 5.58 0.18
C LEU A 135 -0.16 6.89 0.86
N VAL A 136 0.76 7.62 1.49
CA VAL A 136 0.45 8.93 2.09
C VAL A 136 -0.06 9.90 1.02
N VAL A 137 0.59 9.96 -0.15
CA VAL A 137 0.17 10.83 -1.25
C VAL A 137 -1.22 10.45 -1.79
N THR A 138 -1.47 9.15 -2.01
CA THR A 138 -2.70 8.69 -2.64
C THR A 138 -3.87 8.64 -1.68
N VAL A 139 -3.66 8.11 -0.49
CA VAL A 139 -4.70 7.87 0.52
C VAL A 139 -4.90 9.11 1.38
N GLY A 140 -3.83 9.67 1.95
CA GLY A 140 -3.89 10.83 2.81
C GLY A 140 -4.25 12.12 2.08
N TYR A 141 -3.66 12.34 0.91
CA TYR A 141 -3.86 13.58 0.14
C TYR A 141 -4.71 13.44 -1.11
N ARG A 142 -5.14 12.23 -1.48
CA ARG A 142 -5.86 11.96 -2.73
C ARG A 142 -5.18 12.50 -3.99
N LYS A 143 -3.87 12.66 -3.94
CA LYS A 143 -3.08 13.07 -5.08
C LYS A 143 -2.74 11.86 -5.96
N PRO A 144 -2.56 12.07 -7.29
CA PRO A 144 -2.16 10.99 -8.17
C PRO A 144 -0.81 10.39 -7.77
N GLY A 145 -0.80 9.13 -7.43
CA GLY A 145 0.38 8.34 -7.10
C GLY A 145 0.12 6.87 -7.41
N ILE A 146 1.17 6.07 -7.54
CA ILE A 146 1.06 4.63 -7.76
C ILE A 146 1.80 3.93 -6.63
N CYS A 147 1.05 3.31 -5.73
CA CYS A 147 1.63 2.43 -4.73
C CYS A 147 1.91 1.06 -5.36
N VAL A 148 3.15 0.63 -5.34
CA VAL A 148 3.56 -0.70 -5.82
C VAL A 148 4.10 -1.52 -4.66
N ASP A 149 3.37 -2.58 -4.33
CA ASP A 149 3.79 -3.62 -3.41
C ASP A 149 4.09 -4.93 -4.16
N THR A 150 4.31 -6.01 -3.43
CA THR A 150 4.56 -7.33 -4.02
C THR A 150 3.39 -7.86 -4.85
N HIS A 151 2.14 -7.50 -4.51
CA HIS A 151 0.95 -7.90 -5.26
C HIS A 151 0.86 -7.14 -6.59
N VAL A 152 0.96 -5.82 -6.54
CA VAL A 152 0.96 -4.97 -7.73
C VAL A 152 2.09 -5.35 -8.68
N HIS A 153 3.32 -5.50 -8.16
CA HIS A 153 4.48 -5.92 -8.95
C HIS A 153 4.22 -7.26 -9.64
N ARG A 154 3.84 -8.29 -8.88
CA ARG A 154 3.58 -9.64 -9.40
C ARG A 154 2.48 -9.67 -10.45
N ILE A 155 1.34 -9.05 -10.17
CA ILE A 155 0.16 -9.11 -11.03
C ILE A 155 0.38 -8.35 -12.33
N SER A 156 0.96 -7.15 -12.28
CA SER A 156 1.25 -6.33 -13.46
C SER A 156 2.21 -7.04 -14.42
N ASN A 157 3.21 -7.77 -13.87
CA ASN A 157 4.12 -8.61 -14.66
C ASN A 157 3.42 -9.87 -15.21
N ARG A 158 2.62 -10.57 -14.41
CA ARG A 158 1.85 -11.75 -14.85
C ARG A 158 0.90 -11.44 -15.99
N TRP A 159 0.27 -10.27 -15.96
CA TRP A 159 -0.58 -9.80 -17.04
C TRP A 159 0.19 -9.48 -18.32
N GLY A 160 1.52 -9.39 -18.28
CA GLY A 160 2.35 -8.86 -19.37
C GLY A 160 2.13 -7.36 -19.59
N TYR A 161 1.51 -6.67 -18.63
CA TYR A 161 1.25 -5.24 -18.73
C TYR A 161 2.54 -4.43 -18.58
N VAL A 162 3.45 -4.88 -17.72
CA VAL A 162 4.84 -4.40 -17.62
C VAL A 162 5.80 -5.59 -17.60
N LYS A 163 7.11 -5.32 -17.83
CA LYS A 163 8.19 -6.30 -17.69
C LYS A 163 9.28 -5.68 -16.84
N THR A 164 9.33 -6.05 -15.57
CA THR A 164 10.19 -5.41 -14.55
C THR A 164 10.63 -6.42 -13.50
N ASN A 165 11.77 -6.18 -12.85
CA ASN A 165 12.35 -7.09 -11.87
C ASN A 165 12.11 -6.66 -10.42
N THR A 166 11.82 -5.37 -10.17
CA THR A 166 11.59 -4.83 -8.81
C THR A 166 10.31 -4.00 -8.75
N PRO A 167 9.74 -3.81 -7.55
CA PRO A 167 8.60 -2.92 -7.35
C PRO A 167 8.86 -1.48 -7.80
N GLU A 168 10.07 -0.95 -7.60
CA GLU A 168 10.46 0.40 -8.01
C GLU A 168 10.46 0.54 -9.54
N GLN A 169 11.00 -0.46 -10.25
CA GLN A 169 10.94 -0.50 -11.72
C GLN A 169 9.50 -0.60 -12.21
N THR A 170 8.66 -1.37 -11.49
CA THR A 170 7.23 -1.48 -11.81
C THR A 170 6.51 -0.15 -11.62
N GLU A 171 6.80 0.60 -10.55
CA GLU A 171 6.25 1.94 -10.34
C GLU A 171 6.61 2.86 -11.51
N ALA A 172 7.90 2.90 -11.89
CA ALA A 172 8.37 3.73 -13.00
C ALA A 172 7.69 3.36 -14.33
N ALA A 173 7.60 2.06 -14.64
CA ALA A 173 6.93 1.56 -15.85
C ALA A 173 5.43 1.88 -15.86
N LEU A 174 4.74 1.73 -14.72
CA LEU A 174 3.33 2.05 -14.59
C LEU A 174 3.06 3.56 -14.73
N ARG A 175 3.94 4.42 -14.21
CA ARG A 175 3.83 5.88 -14.37
C ARG A 175 3.85 6.30 -15.84
N LEU A 176 4.60 5.59 -16.68
CA LEU A 176 4.68 5.84 -18.12
C LEU A 176 3.50 5.24 -18.90
N LYS A 177 2.95 4.12 -18.44
CA LYS A 177 1.99 3.30 -19.21
C LYS A 177 0.56 3.37 -18.70
N LEU A 178 0.36 3.34 -17.38
CA LEU A 178 -0.99 3.28 -16.79
C LEU A 178 -1.67 4.65 -16.89
N PRO A 179 -2.89 4.75 -17.45
CA PRO A 179 -3.63 6.02 -17.48
C PRO A 179 -3.83 6.59 -16.06
N LYS A 180 -3.58 7.90 -15.86
CA LYS A 180 -3.59 8.58 -14.55
C LYS A 180 -4.87 8.35 -13.74
N ARG A 181 -6.03 8.23 -14.40
CA ARG A 181 -7.32 7.94 -13.75
C ARG A 181 -7.35 6.63 -12.95
N HIS A 182 -6.39 5.71 -13.17
CA HIS A 182 -6.30 4.43 -12.47
C HIS A 182 -5.26 4.42 -11.35
N TRP A 183 -4.43 5.45 -11.21
CA TRP A 183 -3.28 5.45 -10.33
C TRP A 183 -3.66 5.24 -8.86
N ILE A 184 -4.61 6.05 -8.34
CA ILE A 184 -4.95 6.07 -6.92
C ILE A 184 -5.45 4.71 -6.43
N TYR A 185 -6.33 4.05 -7.18
CA TYR A 185 -6.99 2.80 -6.76
C TYR A 185 -6.35 1.53 -7.32
N TYR A 186 -5.23 1.64 -8.04
CA TYR A 186 -4.58 0.46 -8.65
C TYR A 186 -4.07 -0.52 -7.60
N ASN A 187 -3.50 -0.02 -6.51
CA ASN A 187 -3.05 -0.82 -5.37
C ASN A 187 -4.25 -1.45 -4.64
N ASP A 188 -5.29 -0.66 -4.34
CA ASP A 188 -6.46 -1.10 -3.58
C ASP A 188 -7.21 -2.24 -4.28
N LEU A 189 -7.19 -2.26 -5.61
CA LEU A 189 -7.75 -3.36 -6.40
C LEU A 189 -6.85 -4.59 -6.41
N LEU A 190 -5.53 -4.42 -6.57
CA LEU A 190 -4.63 -5.53 -6.81
C LEU A 190 -4.16 -6.24 -5.53
N VAL A 191 -4.19 -5.59 -4.36
CA VAL A 191 -3.84 -6.22 -3.09
C VAL A 191 -4.82 -7.35 -2.74
N PRO A 192 -6.13 -7.09 -2.56
CA PRO A 192 -7.09 -8.17 -2.26
C PRO A 192 -7.18 -9.20 -3.40
N PHE A 193 -7.12 -8.76 -4.65
CA PHE A 193 -7.07 -9.68 -5.79
C PHE A 193 -5.86 -10.62 -5.72
N GLY A 194 -4.70 -10.12 -5.28
CA GLY A 194 -3.48 -10.89 -5.11
C GLY A 194 -3.45 -11.78 -3.88
N GLN A 195 -4.17 -11.42 -2.83
CA GLN A 195 -4.32 -12.20 -1.60
C GLN A 195 -5.26 -13.40 -1.81
N HIS A 196 -6.38 -13.20 -2.48
CA HIS A 196 -7.43 -14.22 -2.58
C HIS A 196 -7.37 -15.04 -3.87
N LEU A 197 -7.01 -14.44 -5.01
CA LEU A 197 -7.16 -15.08 -6.32
C LEU A 197 -5.81 -15.25 -7.04
N CYS A 198 -5.08 -14.17 -7.32
CA CYS A 198 -3.79 -14.22 -8.02
C CYS A 198 -2.63 -14.47 -7.05
N ARG A 199 -2.67 -15.56 -6.29
CA ARG A 199 -1.68 -15.91 -5.24
C ARG A 199 -0.27 -16.10 -5.82
N PRO A 200 0.80 -15.95 -4.99
CA PRO A 200 2.17 -16.15 -5.44
C PRO A 200 2.38 -17.56 -6.02
N ILE A 201 1.98 -18.57 -5.27
CA ILE A 201 2.07 -19.98 -5.61
C ILE A 201 0.68 -20.49 -5.99
N SER A 202 0.57 -21.19 -7.12
CA SER A 202 -0.68 -21.81 -7.62
C SER A 202 -1.90 -20.87 -7.58
N PRO A 203 -1.91 -19.79 -8.39
CA PRO A 203 -3.07 -18.87 -8.48
C PRO A 203 -4.32 -19.59 -9.02
N PHE A 204 -5.49 -19.09 -8.67
CA PHE A 204 -6.79 -19.64 -9.13
C PHE A 204 -7.14 -19.11 -10.52
N CYS A 205 -6.38 -19.51 -11.54
CA CYS A 205 -6.56 -19.00 -12.91
C CYS A 205 -7.88 -19.43 -13.53
N SER A 206 -8.37 -20.66 -13.28
CA SER A 206 -9.66 -21.15 -13.78
C SER A 206 -10.87 -20.32 -13.32
N ARG A 207 -10.75 -19.65 -12.17
CA ARG A 207 -11.79 -18.78 -11.60
C ARG A 207 -11.53 -17.29 -11.84
N CYS A 208 -10.42 -16.97 -12.55
CA CYS A 208 -9.98 -15.59 -12.70
C CYS A 208 -10.80 -14.86 -13.79
N PRO A 209 -11.50 -13.76 -13.45
CA PRO A 209 -12.36 -13.05 -14.41
C PRO A 209 -11.58 -12.37 -15.54
N VAL A 210 -10.26 -12.27 -15.40
CA VAL A 210 -9.37 -11.62 -16.38
C VAL A 210 -8.41 -12.60 -17.06
N GLU A 211 -8.62 -13.91 -16.90
CA GLU A 211 -7.75 -14.97 -17.42
C GLU A 211 -7.43 -14.80 -18.90
N ARG A 212 -8.45 -14.50 -19.72
CA ARG A 212 -8.33 -14.38 -21.19
C ARG A 212 -7.36 -13.27 -21.63
N TRP A 213 -7.12 -12.26 -20.80
CA TRP A 213 -6.16 -11.17 -21.06
C TRP A 213 -4.84 -11.34 -20.33
N CYS A 214 -4.68 -12.41 -19.56
CA CYS A 214 -3.49 -12.63 -18.74
C CYS A 214 -2.46 -13.48 -19.49
N ALA A 215 -1.25 -12.93 -19.69
CA ALA A 215 -0.16 -13.67 -20.29
C ALA A 215 0.39 -14.78 -19.38
N LYS A 216 -0.02 -14.84 -18.11
CA LYS A 216 0.41 -15.81 -17.09
C LYS A 216 1.94 -15.89 -16.93
N ILE A 217 2.65 -14.78 -17.13
CA ILE A 217 4.12 -14.75 -17.06
C ILE A 217 4.56 -15.21 -15.66
N GLY A 218 5.48 -16.21 -15.62
CA GLY A 218 5.98 -16.80 -14.39
C GLY A 218 4.99 -17.65 -13.60
N VAL A 219 3.87 -18.07 -14.23
CA VAL A 219 2.92 -19.04 -13.66
C VAL A 219 3.20 -20.42 -14.23
N THR A 220 3.79 -21.29 -13.42
CA THR A 220 4.09 -22.67 -13.80
C THR A 220 2.98 -23.65 -13.41
N ILE A 221 2.33 -23.39 -12.27
CA ILE A 221 1.23 -24.22 -11.74
C ILE A 221 0.07 -23.29 -11.37
N HIS A 222 -1.14 -23.66 -11.72
CA HIS A 222 -2.34 -22.91 -11.36
C HIS A 222 -3.55 -23.83 -11.10
N ARG A 223 -4.55 -23.32 -10.44
CA ARG A 223 -5.83 -23.97 -10.13
C ARG A 223 -6.98 -23.33 -10.89
#